data_ea9a786fe29b97f265313a38810d4a09
#
_entry.id   ea9a786fe29b97f265313a38810d4a09
#
_cell.length_a   1.000
_cell.length_b   1.000
_cell.length_c   1.000
_cell.angle_alpha   90.00
_cell.angle_beta   90.00
_cell.angle_gamma   90.00
#
_symmetry.space_group_name_H-M   'P 1'
#
loop_
_entity.id
_entity.type
_entity.pdbx_description
1 polymer ?
#
loop_
_entity_poly.entity_id
_entity_poly.type
_entity_poly.pdbx_seq_one_letter_code
_entity_poly.pdbx_strand_id
1 'polypeptide(L)'
;FYSSAASDVYKRQDIARDVLGEVNRLASGPLSDSFVSSDRVPPVYDPVTKSVTMPSDFKKSFNALMDAEWWRLDLPVHLGGTGAPPSLRWAAAEMLLGANPGAFLFMSGPGFAAILDSLGNEDQKRWGQLMIDKRWGATMVLTEPDTGSDVGVGRTKAVEQADGTWHI
;
A
#
# COMPACT_ATOMS: atom_id res chain seq x y z
N PHE A 1 24.17 -29.15 18.54
CA PHE A 1 24.22 -28.23 17.35
C PHE A 1 22.91 -28.18 16.56
N TYR A 2 21.99 -29.13 16.73
CA TYR A 2 20.68 -29.15 16.05
C TYR A 2 19.58 -28.34 16.77
N SER A 3 19.78 -27.89 18.00
CA SER A 3 18.71 -27.28 18.80
C SER A 3 18.42 -25.80 18.50
N SER A 4 19.41 -25.04 18.00
CA SER A 4 19.22 -23.60 17.77
C SER A 4 18.41 -23.31 16.49
N ALA A 5 18.74 -23.98 15.39
CA ALA A 5 18.06 -23.76 14.12
C ALA A 5 16.58 -24.19 14.14
N ALA A 6 16.28 -25.34 14.78
CA ALA A 6 14.89 -25.79 14.98
C ALA A 6 14.11 -24.80 15.87
N SER A 7 14.70 -24.36 16.98
CA SER A 7 14.12 -23.35 17.88
C SER A 7 13.80 -22.04 17.14
N ASP A 8 14.68 -21.57 16.27
CA ASP A 8 14.48 -20.34 15.50
C ASP A 8 13.39 -20.48 14.44
N VAL A 9 13.26 -21.65 13.82
CA VAL A 9 12.16 -21.95 12.89
C VAL A 9 10.82 -21.94 13.60
N TYR A 10 10.70 -22.57 14.76
CA TYR A 10 9.45 -22.57 15.55
C TYR A 10 9.07 -21.16 16.03
N LYS A 11 10.03 -20.39 16.54
CA LYS A 11 9.80 -18.99 16.92
C LYS A 11 9.30 -18.15 15.75
N ARG A 12 9.83 -18.33 14.55
CA ARG A 12 9.39 -17.64 13.34
C ARG A 12 7.96 -18.04 12.94
N GLN A 13 7.59 -19.30 13.11
CA GLN A 13 6.23 -19.75 12.85
C GLN A 13 5.22 -19.19 13.86
N ASP A 14 5.57 -19.11 15.13
CA ASP A 14 4.72 -18.53 16.16
C ASP A 14 4.51 -17.03 15.91
N ILE A 15 5.57 -16.29 15.60
CA ILE A 15 5.47 -14.88 15.21
C ILE A 15 4.56 -14.71 13.98
N ALA A 16 4.70 -15.58 12.97
CA ALA A 16 3.85 -15.51 11.79
C ALA A 16 2.37 -15.75 12.11
N ARG A 17 2.06 -16.72 13.00
CA ARG A 17 0.69 -16.96 13.47
C ARG A 17 0.13 -15.77 14.25
N ASP A 18 0.93 -15.16 15.11
CA ASP A 18 0.53 -13.99 15.90
C ASP A 18 0.24 -12.80 14.96
N VAL A 19 1.11 -12.53 13.99
CA VAL A 19 0.91 -11.49 12.96
C VAL A 19 -0.40 -11.74 12.21
N LEU A 20 -0.62 -12.95 11.69
CA LEU A 20 -1.85 -13.27 10.96
C LEU A 20 -3.09 -13.20 11.87
N GLY A 21 -2.97 -13.55 13.14
CA GLY A 21 -4.03 -13.39 14.14
C GLY A 21 -4.43 -11.92 14.33
N GLU A 22 -3.46 -11.02 14.45
CA GLU A 22 -3.72 -9.57 14.55
C GLU A 22 -4.28 -8.99 13.26
N VAL A 23 -3.72 -9.37 12.11
CA VAL A 23 -4.25 -8.98 10.80
C VAL A 23 -5.70 -9.44 10.63
N ASN A 24 -6.02 -10.68 11.04
CA ASN A 24 -7.38 -11.18 10.99
C ASN A 24 -8.35 -10.38 11.88
N ARG A 25 -7.93 -9.98 13.07
CA ARG A 25 -8.75 -9.11 13.95
C ARG A 25 -9.04 -7.75 13.30
N LEU A 26 -8.04 -7.15 12.68
CA LEU A 26 -8.20 -5.90 11.93
C LEU A 26 -9.15 -6.08 10.73
N ALA A 27 -8.97 -7.14 9.97
CA ALA A 27 -9.73 -7.45 8.76
C ALA A 27 -11.20 -7.74 9.07
N SER A 28 -11.48 -8.62 10.05
CA SER A 28 -12.84 -9.05 10.40
C SER A 28 -13.62 -8.05 11.27
N GLY A 29 -12.98 -7.01 11.78
CA GLY A 29 -13.57 -5.92 12.56
C GLY A 29 -13.47 -4.59 11.82
N PRO A 30 -12.54 -3.70 12.21
CA PRO A 30 -12.50 -2.31 11.73
C PRO A 30 -12.52 -2.14 10.21
N LEU A 31 -11.95 -3.07 9.44
CA LEU A 31 -11.95 -2.99 7.98
C LEU A 31 -13.27 -3.41 7.36
N SER A 32 -13.85 -4.51 7.79
CA SER A 32 -15.12 -4.99 7.26
C SER A 32 -16.30 -4.13 7.67
N ASP A 33 -16.22 -3.41 8.80
CA ASP A 33 -17.29 -2.55 9.30
C ASP A 33 -17.74 -1.48 8.29
N SER A 34 -16.82 -0.95 7.49
CA SER A 34 -17.15 0.09 6.50
C SER A 34 -17.34 -0.43 5.08
N PHE A 35 -17.18 -1.73 4.82
CA PHE A 35 -17.22 -2.25 3.45
C PHE A 35 -18.50 -1.89 2.71
N VAL A 36 -19.65 -2.19 3.30
CA VAL A 36 -20.96 -1.93 2.69
C VAL A 36 -21.30 -0.44 2.66
N SER A 37 -21.06 0.27 3.77
CA SER A 37 -21.39 1.70 3.85
C SER A 37 -20.53 2.55 2.92
N SER A 38 -19.26 2.21 2.77
CA SER A 38 -18.32 2.92 1.88
C SER A 38 -18.64 2.71 0.40
N ASP A 39 -19.18 1.56 0.04
CA ASP A 39 -19.64 1.28 -1.33
C ASP A 39 -20.89 2.11 -1.70
N ARG A 40 -21.80 2.28 -0.74
CA ARG A 40 -23.10 2.95 -0.96
C ARG A 40 -23.05 4.47 -0.81
N VAL A 41 -22.11 5.00 -0.07
CA VAL A 41 -21.95 6.44 0.16
C VAL A 41 -20.72 6.92 -0.62
N PRO A 42 -20.90 7.53 -1.81
CA PRO A 42 -19.76 7.96 -2.61
C PRO A 42 -19.03 9.14 -1.97
N PRO A 43 -17.74 9.31 -2.29
CA PRO A 43 -17.02 10.55 -2.00
C PRO A 43 -17.72 11.76 -2.65
N VAL A 44 -17.70 12.89 -1.96
CA VAL A 44 -18.29 14.14 -2.46
C VAL A 44 -17.19 15.10 -2.87
N TYR A 45 -17.16 15.47 -4.15
CA TYR A 45 -16.24 16.47 -4.68
C TYR A 45 -16.84 17.88 -4.56
N ASP A 46 -16.08 18.80 -4.02
CA ASP A 46 -16.39 20.23 -3.99
C ASP A 46 -15.60 20.96 -5.08
N PRO A 47 -16.26 21.47 -6.15
CA PRO A 47 -15.57 22.15 -7.24
C PRO A 47 -15.03 23.53 -6.88
N VAL A 48 -15.50 24.14 -5.80
CA VAL A 48 -15.01 25.46 -5.35
C VAL A 48 -13.70 25.31 -4.61
N THR A 49 -13.65 24.44 -3.61
CA THR A 49 -12.45 24.21 -2.79
C THR A 49 -11.49 23.21 -3.43
N LYS A 50 -11.88 22.53 -4.51
CA LYS A 50 -11.12 21.45 -5.15
C LYS A 50 -10.82 20.29 -4.19
N SER A 51 -11.65 20.08 -3.20
CA SER A 51 -11.46 19.05 -2.18
C SER A 51 -12.45 17.89 -2.36
N VAL A 52 -12.09 16.73 -1.77
CA VAL A 52 -12.95 15.55 -1.72
C VAL A 52 -13.25 15.19 -0.28
N THR A 53 -14.53 15.07 0.05
CA THR A 53 -14.97 14.53 1.34
C THR A 53 -15.21 13.04 1.21
N MET A 54 -14.39 12.25 1.89
CA MET A 54 -14.56 10.80 1.98
C MET A 54 -15.60 10.42 3.03
N PRO A 55 -16.32 9.31 2.85
CA PRO A 55 -17.26 8.79 3.86
C PRO A 55 -16.58 8.59 5.21
N SER A 56 -17.27 8.94 6.29
CA SER A 56 -16.72 8.89 7.65
C SER A 56 -16.30 7.48 8.07
N ASP A 57 -17.10 6.47 7.70
CA ASP A 57 -16.83 5.09 8.04
C ASP A 57 -15.59 4.56 7.28
N PHE A 58 -15.45 4.93 5.99
CA PHE A 58 -14.25 4.62 5.23
C PHE A 58 -13.01 5.22 5.89
N LYS A 59 -13.07 6.50 6.31
CA LYS A 59 -11.95 7.15 7.01
C LYS A 59 -11.55 6.41 8.28
N LYS A 60 -12.52 5.93 9.08
CA LYS A 60 -12.24 5.14 10.29
C LYS A 60 -11.50 3.86 9.97
N SER A 61 -11.99 3.09 8.99
CA SER A 61 -11.37 1.84 8.57
C SER A 61 -9.98 2.06 7.98
N PHE A 62 -9.83 3.07 7.12
CA PHE A 62 -8.52 3.41 6.53
C PHE A 62 -7.52 3.84 7.60
N ASN A 63 -7.91 4.67 8.56
CA ASN A 63 -7.04 5.08 9.66
C ASN A 63 -6.65 3.87 10.52
N ALA A 64 -7.59 2.99 10.85
CA ALA A 64 -7.28 1.76 11.60
C ALA A 64 -6.26 0.87 10.84
N LEU A 65 -6.39 0.76 9.51
CA LEU A 65 -5.43 0.04 8.67
C LEU A 65 -4.05 0.68 8.71
N MET A 66 -3.98 2.00 8.55
CA MET A 66 -2.70 2.74 8.53
C MET A 66 -2.03 2.76 9.90
N ASP A 67 -2.80 2.87 10.98
CA ASP A 67 -2.29 2.89 12.36
C ASP A 67 -1.80 1.52 12.84
N ALA A 68 -2.36 0.43 12.31
CA ALA A 68 -1.88 -0.93 12.57
C ALA A 68 -0.52 -1.22 11.94
N GLU A 69 -0.10 -0.43 10.98
CA GLU A 69 1.22 -0.48 10.32
C GLU A 69 1.58 -1.83 9.66
N TRP A 70 0.60 -2.69 9.35
CA TRP A 70 0.87 -3.97 8.67
C TRP A 70 1.45 -3.80 7.26
N TRP A 71 1.33 -2.62 6.66
CA TRP A 71 2.02 -2.25 5.41
C TRP A 71 3.55 -2.28 5.54
N ARG A 72 4.11 -2.22 6.77
CA ARG A 72 5.56 -2.36 7.02
C ARG A 72 6.07 -3.77 6.78
N LEU A 73 5.20 -4.78 6.68
CA LEU A 73 5.61 -6.15 6.33
C LEU A 73 6.31 -6.20 4.96
N ASP A 74 5.93 -5.31 4.05
CA ASP A 74 6.43 -5.27 2.66
C ASP A 74 7.64 -4.37 2.47
N LEU A 75 7.96 -3.53 3.45
CA LEU A 75 9.05 -2.58 3.32
C LEU A 75 10.41 -3.20 3.67
N PRO A 76 11.48 -2.78 2.97
CA PRO A 76 12.85 -3.01 3.40
C PRO A 76 13.12 -2.48 4.80
N VAL A 77 14.04 -3.11 5.53
CA VAL A 77 14.36 -2.73 6.92
C VAL A 77 14.86 -1.29 7.03
N HIS A 78 15.67 -0.82 6.07
CA HIS A 78 16.19 0.55 6.07
C HIS A 78 15.10 1.62 5.85
N LEU A 79 13.95 1.24 5.30
CA LEU A 79 12.75 2.09 5.20
C LEU A 79 11.78 1.90 6.38
N GLY A 80 12.22 1.28 7.45
CA GLY A 80 11.40 1.01 8.63
C GLY A 80 10.46 -0.19 8.48
N GLY A 81 10.73 -1.07 7.53
CA GLY A 81 9.99 -2.30 7.35
C GLY A 81 10.51 -3.45 8.22
N THR A 82 9.81 -4.57 8.18
CA THR A 82 10.17 -5.77 8.94
C THR A 82 10.97 -6.78 8.14
N GLY A 83 11.03 -6.62 6.82
CA GLY A 83 11.65 -7.60 5.93
C GLY A 83 10.96 -8.97 5.99
N ALA A 84 9.64 -8.99 6.19
CA ALA A 84 8.89 -10.24 6.26
C ALA A 84 8.99 -11.04 4.96
N PRO A 85 8.94 -12.38 5.02
CA PRO A 85 8.95 -13.19 3.82
C PRO A 85 7.68 -12.92 2.99
N PRO A 86 7.78 -12.98 1.64
CA PRO A 86 6.64 -12.72 0.75
C PRO A 86 5.39 -13.54 1.06
N SER A 87 5.54 -14.79 1.53
CA SER A 87 4.41 -15.65 1.93
C SER A 87 3.59 -15.06 3.07
N LEU A 88 4.23 -14.50 4.09
CA LEU A 88 3.54 -13.85 5.22
C LEU A 88 2.87 -12.56 4.77
N ARG A 89 3.57 -11.75 3.98
CA ARG A 89 3.02 -10.52 3.40
C ARG A 89 1.77 -10.78 2.57
N TRP A 90 1.82 -11.77 1.68
CA TRP A 90 0.66 -12.07 0.82
C TRP A 90 -0.51 -12.69 1.58
N ALA A 91 -0.25 -13.52 2.60
CA ALA A 91 -1.31 -14.02 3.47
C ALA A 91 -2.00 -12.88 4.25
N ALA A 92 -1.24 -11.90 4.75
CA ALA A 92 -1.80 -10.70 5.35
C ALA A 92 -2.59 -9.85 4.33
N ALA A 93 -2.03 -9.63 3.14
CA ALA A 93 -2.66 -8.88 2.07
C ALA A 93 -3.99 -9.49 1.61
N GLU A 94 -4.09 -10.82 1.52
CA GLU A 94 -5.32 -11.54 1.19
C GLU A 94 -6.45 -11.23 2.18
N MET A 95 -6.15 -11.24 3.48
CA MET A 95 -7.13 -10.91 4.52
C MET A 95 -7.59 -9.46 4.43
N LEU A 96 -6.65 -8.51 4.30
CA LEU A 96 -6.93 -7.08 4.24
C LEU A 96 -7.72 -6.71 2.97
N LEU A 97 -7.28 -7.22 1.81
CA LEU A 97 -7.93 -7.00 0.52
C LEU A 97 -9.33 -7.61 0.49
N GLY A 98 -9.50 -8.82 1.02
CA GLY A 98 -10.78 -9.49 1.10
C GLY A 98 -11.78 -8.78 2.02
N ALA A 99 -11.30 -8.13 3.09
CA ALA A 99 -12.14 -7.39 4.01
C ALA A 99 -12.59 -6.01 3.47
N ASN A 100 -11.69 -5.27 2.82
CA ASN A 100 -11.98 -3.95 2.27
C ASN A 100 -10.99 -3.58 1.15
N PRO A 101 -11.31 -3.94 -0.11
CA PRO A 101 -10.43 -3.66 -1.24
C PRO A 101 -10.16 -2.17 -1.45
N GLY A 102 -11.13 -1.30 -1.18
CA GLY A 102 -10.97 0.15 -1.28
C GLY A 102 -9.90 0.67 -0.32
N ALA A 103 -9.99 0.32 0.96
CA ALA A 103 -9.00 0.72 1.95
C ALA A 103 -7.61 0.15 1.64
N PHE A 104 -7.53 -1.09 1.17
CA PHE A 104 -6.29 -1.73 0.78
C PHE A 104 -5.60 -1.00 -0.40
N LEU A 105 -6.36 -0.60 -1.42
CA LEU A 105 -5.83 0.14 -2.56
C LEU A 105 -5.30 1.53 -2.16
N PHE A 106 -5.98 2.23 -1.26
CA PHE A 106 -5.50 3.51 -0.73
C PHE A 106 -4.21 3.37 0.08
N MET A 107 -3.90 2.19 0.62
CA MET A 107 -2.65 1.89 1.34
C MET A 107 -1.46 1.67 0.40
N SER A 108 -1.56 1.91 -0.89
CA SER A 108 -0.53 1.59 -1.89
C SER A 108 0.78 2.36 -1.75
N GLY A 109 0.77 3.52 -1.08
CA GLY A 109 1.93 4.42 -0.98
C GLY A 109 3.23 3.76 -0.55
N PRO A 110 3.29 3.00 0.55
CA PRO A 110 4.51 2.32 0.99
C PRO A 110 5.12 1.38 -0.05
N GLY A 111 4.29 0.65 -0.81
CA GLY A 111 4.79 -0.20 -1.90
C GLY A 111 5.47 0.60 -3.01
N PHE A 112 4.90 1.75 -3.40
CA PHE A 112 5.52 2.66 -4.36
C PHE A 112 6.76 3.34 -3.80
N ALA A 113 6.81 3.64 -2.51
CA ALA A 113 8.00 4.16 -1.85
C ALA A 113 9.18 3.19 -1.98
N ALA A 114 8.96 1.89 -1.81
CA ALA A 114 9.99 0.88 -2.00
C ALA A 114 10.48 0.79 -3.46
N ILE A 115 9.60 1.02 -4.44
CA ILE A 115 9.98 1.10 -5.85
C ILE A 115 10.88 2.33 -6.10
N LEU A 116 10.48 3.50 -5.59
CA LEU A 116 11.28 4.72 -5.72
C LEU A 116 12.64 4.60 -5.04
N ASP A 117 12.70 3.95 -3.87
CA ASP A 117 13.97 3.67 -3.18
C ASP A 117 14.89 2.78 -4.01
N SER A 118 14.35 1.74 -4.64
CA SER A 118 15.12 0.77 -5.41
C SER A 118 15.58 1.27 -6.78
N LEU A 119 14.75 2.03 -7.48
CA LEU A 119 14.95 2.38 -8.89
C LEU A 119 15.13 3.87 -9.14
N GLY A 120 14.79 4.70 -8.16
CA GLY A 120 14.77 6.15 -8.32
C GLY A 120 16.15 6.80 -8.19
N ASN A 121 16.24 8.03 -8.68
CA ASN A 121 17.34 8.94 -8.37
C ASN A 121 17.21 9.46 -6.93
N GLU A 122 18.16 10.27 -6.46
CA GLU A 122 18.19 10.74 -5.06
C GLU A 122 16.95 11.56 -4.65
N ASP A 123 16.39 12.34 -5.56
CA ASP A 123 15.15 13.08 -5.29
C ASP A 123 13.95 12.15 -5.18
N GLN A 124 13.86 11.15 -6.05
CA GLN A 124 12.79 10.15 -6.02
C GLN A 124 12.86 9.27 -4.77
N LYS A 125 14.07 8.88 -4.33
CA LYS A 125 14.27 8.17 -3.05
C LYS A 125 13.80 9.02 -1.87
N ARG A 126 14.11 10.33 -1.89
CA ARG A 126 13.62 11.27 -0.88
C ARG A 126 12.09 11.35 -0.88
N TRP A 127 11.45 11.36 -2.05
CA TRP A 127 9.98 11.29 -2.13
C TRP A 127 9.44 9.97 -1.58
N GLY A 128 10.11 8.85 -1.86
CA GLY A 128 9.76 7.56 -1.27
C GLY A 128 9.77 7.61 0.27
N GLN A 129 10.79 8.20 0.88
CA GLN A 129 10.84 8.37 2.32
C GLN A 129 9.70 9.27 2.84
N LEU A 130 9.40 10.39 2.15
CA LEU A 130 8.29 11.27 2.50
C LEU A 130 6.92 10.57 2.38
N MET A 131 6.74 9.66 1.41
CA MET A 131 5.53 8.87 1.28
C MET A 131 5.28 7.99 2.51
N ILE A 132 6.35 7.42 3.08
CA ILE A 132 6.28 6.63 4.31
C ILE A 132 5.99 7.53 5.51
N ASP A 133 6.76 8.60 5.69
CA ASP A 133 6.68 9.49 6.86
C ASP A 133 5.33 10.25 6.94
N LYS A 134 4.79 10.61 5.77
CA LYS A 134 3.54 11.36 5.65
C LYS A 134 2.33 10.48 5.34
N ARG A 135 2.53 9.17 5.22
CA ARG A 135 1.49 8.21 4.84
C ARG A 135 0.77 8.62 3.55
N TRP A 136 1.53 9.08 2.56
CA TRP A 136 0.96 9.46 1.27
C TRP A 136 0.51 8.23 0.49
N GLY A 137 -0.59 8.38 -0.23
CA GLY A 137 -1.02 7.41 -1.23
C GLY A 137 -0.18 7.53 -2.51
N ALA A 138 -0.38 6.57 -3.40
CA ALA A 138 0.18 6.60 -4.74
C ALA A 138 -0.81 6.04 -5.74
N THR A 139 -0.71 6.49 -6.98
CA THR A 139 -1.49 5.97 -8.10
C THR A 139 -0.56 5.58 -9.23
N MET A 140 -0.96 4.57 -9.99
CA MET A 140 -0.28 4.17 -11.22
C MET A 140 -1.23 4.44 -12.39
N VAL A 141 -0.90 5.45 -13.20
CA VAL A 141 -1.68 5.84 -14.36
C VAL A 141 -1.14 5.08 -15.56
N LEU A 142 -1.70 3.90 -15.83
CA LEU A 142 -1.16 2.94 -16.79
C LEU A 142 -2.03 2.77 -18.03
N THR A 143 -3.36 2.74 -17.85
CA THR A 143 -4.33 2.54 -18.93
C THR A 143 -4.42 3.79 -19.81
N GLU A 144 -4.37 3.60 -21.11
CA GLU A 144 -4.59 4.62 -22.15
C GLU A 144 -5.90 4.33 -22.91
N PRO A 145 -6.44 5.29 -23.69
CA PRO A 145 -7.68 5.08 -24.42
C PRO A 145 -7.72 3.83 -25.31
N ASP A 146 -6.57 3.51 -25.92
CA ASP A 146 -6.45 2.35 -26.83
C ASP A 146 -5.78 1.13 -26.17
N THR A 147 -5.41 1.22 -24.88
CA THR A 147 -4.53 0.25 -24.22
C THR A 147 -5.02 -0.02 -22.79
N GLY A 148 -5.61 -1.17 -22.57
CA GLY A 148 -6.07 -1.62 -21.27
C GLY A 148 -5.27 -2.83 -20.75
N SER A 149 -5.73 -4.05 -21.07
CA SER A 149 -5.07 -5.28 -20.62
C SER A 149 -3.66 -5.46 -21.18
N ASP A 150 -3.42 -5.05 -22.42
CA ASP A 150 -2.08 -5.04 -23.02
C ASP A 150 -1.43 -3.64 -22.87
N VAL A 151 -0.96 -3.35 -21.66
CA VAL A 151 -0.29 -2.06 -21.38
C VAL A 151 1.06 -1.89 -22.10
N GLY A 152 1.62 -2.98 -22.63
CA GLY A 152 2.89 -2.96 -23.37
C GLY A 152 2.82 -2.20 -24.68
N VAL A 153 1.61 -1.99 -25.25
CA VAL A 153 1.40 -1.21 -26.48
C VAL A 153 1.03 0.26 -26.24
N GLY A 154 1.16 0.73 -24.99
CA GLY A 154 0.96 2.14 -24.63
C GLY A 154 1.78 3.07 -25.49
N ARG A 155 1.22 4.25 -25.82
CA ARG A 155 1.83 5.24 -26.72
C ARG A 155 2.39 6.46 -26.00
N THR A 156 2.06 6.67 -24.75
CA THR A 156 2.56 7.77 -23.92
C THR A 156 4.09 7.72 -23.88
N LYS A 157 4.72 8.83 -24.17
CA LYS A 157 6.17 8.98 -24.18
C LYS A 157 6.58 10.16 -23.33
N ALA A 158 7.66 10.00 -22.59
CA ALA A 158 8.32 11.09 -21.91
C ALA A 158 9.49 11.58 -22.77
N VAL A 159 9.54 12.89 -23.05
CA VAL A 159 10.59 13.54 -23.86
C VAL A 159 11.33 14.54 -22.99
N GLU A 160 12.63 14.31 -22.80
CA GLU A 160 13.50 15.20 -22.03
C GLU A 160 13.70 16.53 -22.79
N GLN A 161 13.56 17.62 -22.08
CA GLN A 161 13.74 18.98 -22.58
C GLN A 161 15.15 19.49 -22.25
N ALA A 162 15.57 20.56 -22.93
CA ALA A 162 16.89 21.16 -22.74
C ALA A 162 17.13 21.70 -21.31
N ASP A 163 16.08 21.98 -20.56
CA ASP A 163 16.12 22.44 -19.18
C ASP A 163 16.08 21.29 -18.13
N GLY A 164 16.11 20.04 -18.58
CA GLY A 164 16.05 18.86 -17.72
C GLY A 164 14.64 18.47 -17.25
N THR A 165 13.59 19.17 -17.71
CA THR A 165 12.20 18.75 -17.49
C THR A 165 11.77 17.68 -18.49
N TRP A 166 10.66 17.00 -18.19
CA TRP A 166 10.10 15.98 -19.08
C TRP A 166 8.67 16.37 -19.49
N HIS A 167 8.41 16.34 -20.79
CA HIS A 167 7.06 16.46 -21.33
C HIS A 167 6.50 15.06 -21.58
N ILE A 168 5.29 14.81 -21.10
CA ILE A 168 4.56 13.56 -21.25
C ILE A 168 3.35 13.77 -22.15
#